data_515595109b527419dc35a342f7799e5c
#
_entry.id   515595109b527419dc35a342f7799e5c
#
_cell.length_a   1.000
_cell.length_b   1.000
_cell.length_c   1.000
_cell.angle_alpha   90.00
_cell.angle_beta   90.00
_cell.angle_gamma   90.00
#
_symmetry.space_group_name_H-M   'P 1'
#
loop_
_entity.id
_entity.type
_entity.pdbx_description
1 polymer ?
#
loop_
_entity_poly.entity_id
_entity_poly.type
_entity_poly.pdbx_seq_one_letter_code
_entity_poly.pdbx_strand_id
1 'polypeptide(L)'
;MDRSVRKLVIAFGILALLAGSCARREGTSALYILEELEAASAVKNPSKRVERLSIFIGNHPDHPYRFVAYNRMLETLGTEMKDETGMEARLAGALARETDPAARGELLLSNFIYLMEKNKSAAAAFADSLFPAERSPRLFLMMGYYFLDPKADQDLAAKCFLKSADLSTGRYEKAQAIAMAGAALEERGKRDEAKRYLAMAAGNPEADLLMGKILWKEGKRKEALDAYVSCAAHMPGARAEVRLDSLYALVNPGANDLDKTIMARRIGDEGPMPEGVFVDLDGKSYDLSKLEGTKIVLYALSPT
;
A
#
# COMPACT_ATOMS: atom_id res chain seq x y z
N MET A 1 -13.19 -11.67 -5.34
CA MET A 1 -11.71 -11.70 -5.23
C MET A 1 -11.32 -13.15 -4.94
N ASP A 2 -10.49 -13.75 -5.77
CA ASP A 2 -10.06 -15.15 -5.65
C ASP A 2 -9.30 -15.35 -4.33
N ARG A 3 -9.42 -16.55 -3.71
CA ARG A 3 -8.69 -16.92 -2.47
C ARG A 3 -7.17 -16.73 -2.59
N SER A 4 -6.62 -16.87 -3.80
CA SER A 4 -5.22 -16.62 -4.13
C SER A 4 -4.82 -15.14 -4.02
N VAL A 5 -5.68 -14.21 -4.43
CA VAL A 5 -5.43 -12.75 -4.31
C VAL A 5 -5.48 -12.31 -2.85
N ARG A 6 -6.38 -12.89 -2.04
CA ARG A 6 -6.43 -12.65 -0.58
C ARG A 6 -5.14 -13.08 0.11
N LYS A 7 -4.61 -14.26 -0.24
CA LYS A 7 -3.32 -14.73 0.31
C LYS A 7 -2.16 -13.84 -0.13
N LEU A 8 -2.21 -13.29 -1.34
CA LEU A 8 -1.17 -12.39 -1.86
C LEU A 8 -1.19 -11.03 -1.14
N VAL A 9 -2.37 -10.43 -0.89
CA VAL A 9 -2.50 -9.16 -0.16
C VAL A 9 -2.03 -9.31 1.30
N ILE A 10 -2.35 -10.43 1.95
CA ILE A 10 -1.86 -10.74 3.31
C ILE A 10 -0.33 -10.95 3.29
N ALA A 11 0.20 -11.66 2.30
CA ALA A 11 1.65 -11.90 2.17
C ALA A 11 2.42 -10.59 1.87
N PHE A 12 1.90 -9.70 1.02
CA PHE A 12 2.52 -8.39 0.75
C PHE A 12 2.42 -7.44 1.96
N GLY A 13 1.33 -7.46 2.70
CA GLY A 13 1.20 -6.72 3.96
C GLY A 13 2.25 -7.15 4.99
N ILE A 14 2.52 -8.44 5.10
CA ILE A 14 3.56 -8.99 5.99
C ILE A 14 4.97 -8.64 5.50
N LEU A 15 5.24 -8.71 4.19
CA LEU A 15 6.56 -8.37 3.63
C LEU A 15 6.91 -6.87 3.79
N ALA A 16 5.92 -5.98 3.66
CA ALA A 16 6.12 -4.54 3.87
C ALA A 16 6.40 -4.18 5.34
N LEU A 17 5.85 -4.97 6.30
CA LEU A 17 6.20 -4.86 7.73
C LEU A 17 7.67 -5.22 8.01
N LEU A 18 8.24 -6.14 7.24
CA LEU A 18 9.63 -6.58 7.42
C LEU A 18 10.66 -5.56 6.91
N ALA A 19 10.30 -4.73 5.92
CA ALA A 19 11.20 -3.75 5.34
C ALA A 19 11.35 -2.44 6.15
N GLY A 20 10.40 -2.13 7.04
CA GLY A 20 10.34 -0.84 7.74
C GLY A 20 10.91 -0.79 9.16
N SER A 21 11.25 -1.93 9.78
CA SER A 21 11.55 -1.98 11.22
C SER A 21 12.91 -2.57 11.62
N CYS A 22 13.86 -2.69 10.71
CA CYS A 22 15.23 -3.10 11.05
C CYS A 22 16.03 -1.97 11.67
N ALA A 23 15.66 -1.52 12.88
CA ALA A 23 16.52 -0.72 13.74
C ALA A 23 16.88 -1.53 14.98
N ARG A 24 18.10 -2.04 14.97
CA ARG A 24 18.93 -2.45 16.10
C ARG A 24 18.21 -2.83 17.41
N ARG A 25 18.07 -4.12 17.66
CA ARG A 25 18.30 -4.72 18.99
C ARG A 25 19.02 -6.06 18.83
N GLU A 26 20.06 -6.22 19.65
CA GLU A 26 20.93 -7.41 19.72
C GLU A 26 20.15 -8.68 20.04
N GLY A 27 20.47 -9.78 19.36
CA GLY A 27 20.57 -11.08 19.97
C GLY A 27 19.55 -12.15 19.56
N THR A 28 18.39 -11.83 18.97
CA THR A 28 17.51 -12.91 18.51
C THR A 28 17.26 -12.73 17.01
N SER A 29 17.67 -13.69 16.18
CA SER A 29 17.47 -13.58 14.74
C SER A 29 15.97 -13.53 14.43
N ALA A 30 15.56 -12.70 13.47
CA ALA A 30 14.17 -12.62 13.01
C ALA A 30 13.60 -14.00 12.61
N LEU A 31 14.47 -14.90 12.17
CA LEU A 31 14.14 -16.28 11.86
C LEU A 31 13.68 -17.07 13.09
N TYR A 32 14.39 -16.93 14.22
CA TYR A 32 14.02 -17.61 15.47
C TYR A 32 12.64 -17.13 15.98
N ILE A 33 12.38 -15.83 15.93
CA ILE A 33 11.07 -15.28 16.33
C ILE A 33 9.95 -15.77 15.41
N LEU A 34 10.23 -15.91 14.10
CA LEU A 34 9.28 -16.50 13.17
C LEU A 34 9.00 -17.97 13.47
N GLU A 35 10.03 -18.76 13.76
CA GLU A 35 9.88 -20.18 14.15
C GLU A 35 9.03 -20.34 15.42
N GLU A 36 9.24 -19.48 16.43
CA GLU A 36 8.43 -19.45 17.66
C GLU A 36 6.97 -19.13 17.35
N LEU A 37 6.70 -18.13 16.50
CA LEU A 37 5.34 -17.78 16.04
C LEU A 37 4.68 -18.96 15.32
N GLU A 38 5.38 -19.61 14.40
CA GLU A 38 4.85 -20.74 13.64
C GLU A 38 4.56 -21.93 14.58
N ALA A 39 5.44 -22.20 15.55
CA ALA A 39 5.22 -23.24 16.56
C ALA A 39 3.99 -22.95 17.43
N ALA A 40 3.81 -21.69 17.86
CA ALA A 40 2.63 -21.27 18.61
C ALA A 40 1.34 -21.41 17.79
N SER A 41 1.42 -21.10 16.49
CA SER A 41 0.28 -21.14 15.55
C SER A 41 -0.11 -22.56 15.15
N ALA A 42 0.84 -23.49 15.12
CA ALA A 42 0.62 -24.90 14.74
C ALA A 42 -0.06 -25.74 15.82
N VAL A 43 -0.30 -25.19 17.01
CA VAL A 43 -0.97 -25.91 18.11
C VAL A 43 -2.40 -26.27 17.70
N LYS A 44 -2.71 -27.56 17.63
CA LYS A 44 -4.00 -28.09 17.15
C LYS A 44 -5.19 -27.68 18.03
N ASN A 45 -5.00 -27.70 19.37
CA ASN A 45 -6.05 -27.33 20.30
C ASN A 45 -6.24 -25.82 20.34
N PRO A 46 -7.42 -25.27 19.98
CA PRO A 46 -7.64 -23.82 19.86
C PRO A 46 -7.35 -23.05 21.15
N SER A 47 -7.78 -23.54 22.30
CA SER A 47 -7.55 -22.88 23.60
C SER A 47 -6.04 -22.80 23.94
N LYS A 48 -5.30 -23.88 23.71
CA LYS A 48 -3.85 -23.89 23.89
C LYS A 48 -3.12 -23.03 22.86
N ARG A 49 -3.65 -22.94 21.63
CA ARG A 49 -3.11 -22.04 20.60
C ARG A 49 -3.25 -20.59 21.04
N VAL A 50 -4.41 -20.17 21.51
CA VAL A 50 -4.65 -18.82 22.07
C VAL A 50 -3.69 -18.52 23.22
N GLU A 51 -3.48 -19.48 24.13
CA GLU A 51 -2.51 -19.35 25.23
C GLU A 51 -1.08 -19.15 24.70
N ARG A 52 -0.61 -19.99 23.76
CA ARG A 52 0.72 -19.88 23.16
C ARG A 52 0.94 -18.58 22.41
N LEU A 53 -0.03 -18.16 21.62
CA LEU A 53 0.01 -16.87 20.91
C LEU A 53 0.04 -15.69 21.91
N SER A 54 -0.69 -15.79 23.03
CA SER A 54 -0.65 -14.77 24.08
C SER A 54 0.73 -14.67 24.75
N ILE A 55 1.37 -15.81 25.01
CA ILE A 55 2.75 -15.86 25.53
C ILE A 55 3.72 -15.24 24.53
N PHE A 56 3.62 -15.61 23.25
CA PHE A 56 4.45 -15.02 22.18
C PHE A 56 4.33 -13.49 22.14
N ILE A 57 3.10 -12.96 22.16
CA ILE A 57 2.84 -11.51 22.19
C ILE A 57 3.50 -10.84 23.41
N GLY A 58 3.43 -11.50 24.58
CA GLY A 58 4.06 -11.00 25.80
C GLY A 58 5.59 -11.01 25.77
N ASN A 59 6.19 -12.02 25.11
CA ASN A 59 7.64 -12.14 24.98
C ASN A 59 8.24 -11.20 23.94
N HIS A 60 7.45 -10.81 22.93
CA HIS A 60 7.89 -9.97 21.80
C HIS A 60 7.05 -8.70 21.64
N PRO A 61 6.94 -7.83 22.69
CA PRO A 61 6.01 -6.70 22.70
C PRO A 61 6.32 -5.64 21.62
N ASP A 62 7.58 -5.52 21.22
CA ASP A 62 8.04 -4.52 20.24
C ASP A 62 8.28 -5.11 18.83
N HIS A 63 8.10 -6.44 18.66
CA HIS A 63 8.38 -7.08 17.38
C HIS A 63 7.16 -7.05 16.45
N PRO A 64 7.32 -6.76 15.13
CA PRO A 64 6.20 -6.71 14.17
C PRO A 64 5.36 -7.98 14.11
N TYR A 65 5.95 -9.17 14.34
CA TYR A 65 5.23 -10.43 14.34
C TYR A 65 4.16 -10.55 15.45
N ARG A 66 4.19 -9.68 16.47
CA ARG A 66 3.11 -9.63 17.47
C ARG A 66 1.74 -9.38 16.83
N PHE A 67 1.67 -8.58 15.74
CA PHE A 67 0.41 -8.32 15.04
C PHE A 67 -0.07 -9.54 14.26
N VAL A 68 0.85 -10.32 13.71
CA VAL A 68 0.51 -11.62 13.09
C VAL A 68 -0.04 -12.58 14.16
N ALA A 69 0.58 -12.60 15.34
CA ALA A 69 0.09 -13.40 16.47
C ALA A 69 -1.29 -12.93 16.96
N TYR A 70 -1.53 -11.61 17.04
CA TYR A 70 -2.86 -11.07 17.34
C TYR A 70 -3.89 -11.52 16.30
N ASN A 71 -3.62 -11.38 15.00
CA ASN A 71 -4.53 -11.81 13.95
C ASN A 71 -4.90 -13.30 14.09
N ARG A 72 -3.92 -14.16 14.24
CA ARG A 72 -4.12 -15.62 14.41
C ARG A 72 -4.91 -15.94 15.70
N MET A 73 -4.66 -15.18 16.76
CA MET A 73 -5.39 -15.33 18.02
C MET A 73 -6.85 -14.91 17.88
N LEU A 74 -7.13 -13.75 17.26
CA LEU A 74 -8.48 -13.25 17.04
C LEU A 74 -9.26 -14.19 16.10
N GLU A 75 -8.63 -14.68 15.03
CA GLU A 75 -9.20 -15.67 14.14
C GLU A 75 -9.56 -16.97 14.89
N THR A 76 -8.65 -17.48 15.74
CA THR A 76 -8.90 -18.67 16.54
C THR A 76 -10.07 -18.49 17.50
N LEU A 77 -10.11 -17.37 18.21
CA LEU A 77 -11.21 -17.03 19.14
C LEU A 77 -12.55 -16.91 18.42
N GLY A 78 -12.57 -16.09 17.35
CA GLY A 78 -13.82 -15.76 16.66
C GLY A 78 -14.35 -16.87 15.75
N THR A 79 -13.47 -17.60 15.06
CA THR A 79 -13.88 -18.58 14.04
C THR A 79 -13.95 -20.00 14.57
N GLU A 80 -12.91 -20.46 15.29
CA GLU A 80 -12.83 -21.84 15.77
C GLU A 80 -13.55 -22.02 17.11
N MET A 81 -13.34 -21.10 18.06
CA MET A 81 -13.93 -21.17 19.40
C MET A 81 -15.29 -20.51 19.50
N LYS A 82 -15.62 -19.61 18.56
CA LYS A 82 -16.83 -18.77 18.59
C LYS A 82 -16.94 -17.93 19.87
N ASP A 83 -15.81 -17.58 20.44
CA ASP A 83 -15.69 -16.77 21.67
C ASP A 83 -15.51 -15.27 21.30
N GLU A 84 -16.58 -14.65 20.84
CA GLU A 84 -16.58 -13.23 20.47
C GLU A 84 -16.27 -12.32 21.66
N THR A 85 -16.81 -12.64 22.84
CA THR A 85 -16.57 -11.88 24.06
C THR A 85 -15.10 -11.93 24.48
N GLY A 86 -14.48 -13.10 24.42
CA GLY A 86 -13.05 -13.25 24.67
C GLY A 86 -12.19 -12.51 23.65
N MET A 87 -12.59 -12.50 22.39
CA MET A 87 -11.93 -11.75 21.33
C MET A 87 -11.99 -10.25 21.58
N GLU A 88 -13.18 -9.71 21.85
CA GLU A 88 -13.39 -8.29 22.14
C GLU A 88 -12.61 -7.82 23.38
N ALA A 89 -12.64 -8.62 24.44
CA ALA A 89 -11.91 -8.32 25.68
C ALA A 89 -10.39 -8.26 25.46
N ARG A 90 -9.84 -9.17 24.67
CA ARG A 90 -8.41 -9.16 24.35
C ARG A 90 -8.01 -7.99 23.47
N LEU A 91 -8.82 -7.69 22.46
CA LEU A 91 -8.60 -6.50 21.62
C LEU A 91 -8.66 -5.21 22.45
N ALA A 92 -9.70 -5.05 23.28
CA ALA A 92 -9.84 -3.89 24.14
C ALA A 92 -8.65 -3.76 25.11
N GLY A 93 -8.20 -4.85 25.72
CA GLY A 93 -7.03 -4.87 26.59
C GLY A 93 -5.71 -4.55 25.85
N ALA A 94 -5.57 -4.93 24.59
CA ALA A 94 -4.42 -4.57 23.76
C ALA A 94 -4.45 -3.07 23.39
N LEU A 95 -5.60 -2.58 22.92
CA LEU A 95 -5.80 -1.18 22.55
C LEU A 95 -5.64 -0.21 23.72
N ALA A 96 -6.02 -0.61 24.94
CA ALA A 96 -5.86 0.22 26.14
C ALA A 96 -4.39 0.45 26.53
N ARG A 97 -3.50 -0.45 26.12
CA ARG A 97 -2.05 -0.37 26.42
C ARG A 97 -1.24 0.21 25.28
N GLU A 98 -1.81 0.22 24.07
CA GLU A 98 -1.09 0.65 22.87
C GLU A 98 -1.22 2.18 22.69
N THR A 99 -0.10 2.87 22.79
CA THR A 99 0.00 4.33 22.63
C THR A 99 0.56 4.76 21.28
N ASP A 100 1.29 3.86 20.59
CA ASP A 100 1.79 4.14 19.25
C ASP A 100 0.66 4.07 18.22
N PRO A 101 0.41 5.15 17.45
CA PRO A 101 -0.69 5.17 16.47
C PRO A 101 -0.57 4.11 15.38
N ALA A 102 0.66 3.76 14.97
CA ALA A 102 0.87 2.75 13.94
C ALA A 102 0.51 1.36 14.47
N ALA A 103 1.03 1.01 15.64
CA ALA A 103 0.74 -0.25 16.32
C ALA A 103 -0.74 -0.40 16.68
N ARG A 104 -1.36 0.67 17.16
CA ARG A 104 -2.80 0.74 17.41
C ARG A 104 -3.60 0.50 16.13
N GLY A 105 -3.17 1.11 15.02
CA GLY A 105 -3.77 0.90 13.70
C GLY A 105 -3.72 -0.56 13.25
N GLU A 106 -2.63 -1.29 13.49
CA GLU A 106 -2.53 -2.72 13.15
C GLU A 106 -3.50 -3.59 13.98
N LEU A 107 -3.68 -3.29 15.27
CA LEU A 107 -4.67 -4.00 16.10
C LEU A 107 -6.11 -3.77 15.62
N LEU A 108 -6.43 -2.53 15.26
CA LEU A 108 -7.75 -2.18 14.70
C LEU A 108 -7.97 -2.80 13.33
N LEU A 109 -6.92 -2.88 12.50
CA LEU A 109 -6.97 -3.55 11.22
C LEU A 109 -7.27 -5.05 11.38
N SER A 110 -6.70 -5.69 12.38
CA SER A 110 -6.96 -7.10 12.69
C SER A 110 -8.44 -7.34 12.99
N ASN A 111 -9.05 -6.49 13.81
CA ASN A 111 -10.48 -6.56 14.10
C ASN A 111 -11.33 -6.29 12.84
N PHE A 112 -10.95 -5.29 12.07
CA PHE A 112 -11.64 -4.96 10.82
C PHE A 112 -11.64 -6.14 9.82
N ILE A 113 -10.49 -6.80 9.65
CA ILE A 113 -10.37 -7.97 8.77
C ILE A 113 -11.32 -9.09 9.22
N TYR A 114 -11.34 -9.39 10.53
CA TYR A 114 -12.27 -10.37 11.09
C TYR A 114 -13.73 -10.02 10.79
N LEU A 115 -14.12 -8.75 11.01
CA LEU A 115 -15.48 -8.30 10.72
C LEU A 115 -15.81 -8.38 9.22
N MET A 116 -14.88 -8.04 8.33
CA MET A 116 -15.06 -8.12 6.88
C MET A 116 -15.37 -9.56 6.40
N GLU A 117 -14.78 -10.55 7.03
CA GLU A 117 -15.05 -11.95 6.72
C GLU A 117 -16.41 -12.42 7.23
N LYS A 118 -16.83 -11.91 8.38
CA LYS A 118 -18.04 -12.35 9.09
C LYS A 118 -19.28 -11.55 8.73
N ASN A 119 -19.18 -10.22 8.75
CA ASN A 119 -20.29 -9.29 8.54
C ASN A 119 -19.79 -7.96 7.97
N LYS A 120 -19.93 -7.80 6.66
CA LYS A 120 -19.49 -6.58 5.95
C LYS A 120 -20.15 -5.29 6.49
N SER A 121 -21.43 -5.35 6.93
CA SER A 121 -22.11 -4.19 7.49
C SER A 121 -21.54 -3.80 8.84
N ALA A 122 -21.20 -4.77 9.69
CA ALA A 122 -20.50 -4.50 10.94
C ALA A 122 -19.09 -3.92 10.71
N ALA A 123 -18.37 -4.42 9.71
CA ALA A 123 -17.08 -3.86 9.32
C ALA A 123 -17.19 -2.41 8.82
N ALA A 124 -18.22 -2.08 8.04
CA ALA A 124 -18.48 -0.72 7.59
C ALA A 124 -18.79 0.22 8.76
N ALA A 125 -19.68 -0.19 9.66
CA ALA A 125 -19.99 0.59 10.87
C ALA A 125 -18.77 0.78 11.77
N PHE A 126 -17.93 -0.26 11.91
CA PHE A 126 -16.69 -0.19 12.65
C PHE A 126 -15.72 0.82 12.00
N ALA A 127 -15.52 0.74 10.67
CA ALA A 127 -14.69 1.70 9.95
C ALA A 127 -15.18 3.15 10.14
N ASP A 128 -16.48 3.40 10.02
CA ASP A 128 -17.06 4.74 10.25
C ASP A 128 -16.79 5.25 11.67
N SER A 129 -16.82 4.39 12.68
CA SER A 129 -16.56 4.77 14.08
C SER A 129 -15.12 5.22 14.33
N LEU A 130 -14.16 4.85 13.47
CA LEU A 130 -12.73 5.16 13.65
C LEU A 130 -12.34 6.53 13.08
N PHE A 131 -13.10 7.10 12.14
CA PHE A 131 -12.74 8.35 11.46
C PHE A 131 -12.45 9.53 12.39
N PRO A 132 -13.19 9.76 13.50
CA PRO A 132 -12.94 10.92 14.35
C PRO A 132 -11.64 10.84 15.15
N ALA A 133 -11.27 9.65 15.62
CA ALA A 133 -10.25 9.46 16.64
C ALA A 133 -8.93 8.89 16.12
N GLU A 134 -8.99 7.97 15.18
CA GLU A 134 -7.80 7.23 14.77
C GLU A 134 -6.89 8.05 13.85
N ARG A 135 -5.57 7.82 13.97
CA ARG A 135 -4.52 8.60 13.31
C ARG A 135 -3.55 7.75 12.49
N SER A 136 -3.82 6.47 12.29
CA SER A 136 -2.99 5.60 11.46
C SER A 136 -3.36 5.73 9.97
N PRO A 137 -2.50 6.31 9.11
CA PRO A 137 -2.78 6.39 7.68
C PRO A 137 -2.88 5.00 7.04
N ARG A 138 -2.04 4.06 7.50
CA ARG A 138 -2.01 2.67 7.02
C ARG A 138 -3.32 1.93 7.30
N LEU A 139 -3.91 2.12 8.49
CA LEU A 139 -5.22 1.54 8.82
C LEU A 139 -6.26 1.92 7.77
N PHE A 140 -6.40 3.21 7.50
CA PHE A 140 -7.38 3.71 6.54
C PHE A 140 -7.05 3.29 5.11
N LEU A 141 -5.78 3.26 4.72
CA LEU A 141 -5.36 2.77 3.42
C LEU A 141 -5.81 1.31 3.21
N MET A 142 -5.55 0.45 4.18
CA MET A 142 -5.90 -0.97 4.11
C MET A 142 -7.42 -1.18 4.13
N MET A 143 -8.16 -0.47 4.98
CA MET A 143 -9.63 -0.51 4.97
C MET A 143 -10.18 -0.08 3.60
N GLY A 144 -9.63 0.96 2.99
CA GLY A 144 -9.98 1.40 1.65
C GLY A 144 -9.83 0.29 0.61
N TYR A 145 -8.71 -0.45 0.62
CA TYR A 145 -8.50 -1.58 -0.28
C TYR A 145 -9.52 -2.72 -0.08
N TYR A 146 -9.94 -2.99 1.15
CA TYR A 146 -10.99 -3.98 1.40
C TYR A 146 -12.36 -3.56 0.84
N PHE A 147 -12.66 -2.26 0.86
CA PHE A 147 -13.91 -1.71 0.29
C PHE A 147 -13.85 -1.49 -1.22
N LEU A 148 -12.70 -1.62 -1.88
CA LEU A 148 -12.60 -1.57 -3.35
C LEU A 148 -13.21 -2.78 -4.07
N ASP A 149 -13.59 -3.85 -3.36
CA ASP A 149 -14.39 -4.92 -3.98
C ASP A 149 -15.65 -4.30 -4.61
N PRO A 150 -15.94 -4.53 -5.91
CA PRO A 150 -17.13 -3.95 -6.58
C PRO A 150 -18.48 -4.23 -5.87
N LYS A 151 -18.50 -5.23 -5.00
CA LYS A 151 -19.67 -5.59 -4.18
C LYS A 151 -19.67 -4.94 -2.79
N ALA A 152 -18.66 -4.11 -2.50
CA ALA A 152 -18.54 -3.41 -1.24
C ALA A 152 -18.91 -1.91 -1.38
N ASP A 153 -18.69 -1.13 -0.33
CA ASP A 153 -19.04 0.27 -0.28
C ASP A 153 -17.91 1.16 -0.84
N GLN A 154 -18.03 1.52 -2.13
CA GLN A 154 -17.06 2.36 -2.81
C GLN A 154 -17.00 3.80 -2.24
N ASP A 155 -18.10 4.32 -1.68
CA ASP A 155 -18.08 5.63 -1.03
C ASP A 155 -17.25 5.58 0.26
N LEU A 156 -17.36 4.48 1.01
CA LEU A 156 -16.55 4.25 2.19
C LEU A 156 -15.08 3.99 1.83
N ALA A 157 -14.82 3.28 0.72
CA ALA A 157 -13.47 3.13 0.18
C ALA A 157 -12.81 4.49 -0.08
N ALA A 158 -13.51 5.38 -0.80
CA ALA A 158 -13.01 6.72 -1.09
C ALA A 158 -12.74 7.52 0.19
N LYS A 159 -13.67 7.49 1.16
CA LYS A 159 -13.48 8.15 2.48
C LYS A 159 -12.23 7.62 3.21
N CYS A 160 -12.03 6.30 3.24
CA CYS A 160 -10.87 5.70 3.87
C CYS A 160 -9.57 6.16 3.21
N PHE A 161 -9.50 6.15 1.89
CA PHE A 161 -8.31 6.61 1.17
C PHE A 161 -8.04 8.11 1.39
N LEU A 162 -9.07 8.97 1.35
CA LEU A 162 -8.91 10.39 1.63
C LEU A 162 -8.42 10.63 3.08
N LYS A 163 -8.95 9.90 4.05
CA LYS A 163 -8.47 9.97 5.42
C LYS A 163 -7.01 9.51 5.54
N SER A 164 -6.64 8.44 4.84
CA SER A 164 -5.23 8.00 4.75
C SER A 164 -4.35 9.12 4.17
N ALA A 165 -4.77 9.75 3.08
CA ALA A 165 -4.04 10.85 2.46
C ALA A 165 -3.86 12.06 3.39
N ASP A 166 -4.90 12.41 4.16
CA ASP A 166 -4.85 13.52 5.13
C ASP A 166 -3.87 13.25 6.27
N LEU A 167 -3.73 11.99 6.67
CA LEU A 167 -2.84 11.56 7.75
C LEU A 167 -1.42 11.28 7.28
N SER A 168 -1.21 11.06 5.97
CA SER A 168 0.09 10.74 5.40
C SER A 168 1.01 11.95 5.38
N THR A 169 2.23 11.80 5.87
CA THR A 169 3.29 12.82 5.83
C THR A 169 4.17 12.71 4.59
N GLY A 170 4.29 11.52 4.01
CA GLY A 170 5.05 11.27 2.78
C GLY A 170 4.28 11.70 1.54
N ARG A 171 4.98 12.38 0.61
CA ARG A 171 4.37 12.85 -0.65
C ARG A 171 3.84 11.69 -1.51
N TYR A 172 4.60 10.60 -1.56
CA TYR A 172 4.25 9.43 -2.37
C TYR A 172 3.02 8.72 -1.81
N GLU A 173 3.01 8.41 -0.50
CA GLU A 173 1.91 7.75 0.19
C GLU A 173 0.62 8.55 0.09
N LYS A 174 0.73 9.88 0.24
CA LYS A 174 -0.39 10.80 0.07
C LYS A 174 -0.95 10.74 -1.35
N ALA A 175 -0.10 10.84 -2.37
CA ALA A 175 -0.51 10.79 -3.77
C ALA A 175 -1.13 9.43 -4.12
N GLN A 176 -0.58 8.32 -3.63
CA GLN A 176 -1.14 6.99 -3.81
C GLN A 176 -2.55 6.88 -3.21
N ALA A 177 -2.73 7.32 -1.97
CA ALA A 177 -4.03 7.28 -1.33
C ALA A 177 -5.07 8.13 -2.07
N ILE A 178 -4.70 9.32 -2.56
CA ILE A 178 -5.57 10.17 -3.39
C ILE A 178 -5.92 9.47 -4.71
N ALA A 179 -4.96 8.83 -5.37
CA ALA A 179 -5.20 8.08 -6.60
C ALA A 179 -6.22 6.95 -6.39
N MET A 180 -6.09 6.22 -5.27
CA MET A 180 -7.03 5.15 -4.91
C MET A 180 -8.43 5.68 -4.56
N ALA A 181 -8.53 6.87 -3.95
CA ALA A 181 -9.81 7.54 -3.75
C ALA A 181 -10.47 7.89 -5.10
N GLY A 182 -9.70 8.40 -6.05
CA GLY A 182 -10.16 8.65 -7.41
C GLY A 182 -10.67 7.38 -8.11
N ALA A 183 -9.97 6.25 -7.92
CA ALA A 183 -10.40 4.95 -8.45
C ALA A 183 -11.76 4.51 -7.87
N ALA A 184 -11.93 4.60 -6.55
CA ALA A 184 -13.19 4.24 -5.88
C ALA A 184 -14.36 5.12 -6.34
N LEU A 185 -14.11 6.41 -6.56
CA LEU A 185 -15.12 7.36 -7.06
C LEU A 185 -15.51 7.08 -8.52
N GLU A 186 -14.54 6.71 -9.40
CA GLU A 186 -14.85 6.31 -10.79
C GLU A 186 -15.73 5.05 -10.82
N GLU A 187 -15.40 4.03 -10.00
CA GLU A 187 -16.22 2.82 -9.87
C GLU A 187 -17.64 3.13 -9.39
N ARG A 188 -17.81 4.16 -8.57
CA ARG A 188 -19.11 4.66 -8.12
C ARG A 188 -19.84 5.51 -9.18
N GLY A 189 -19.20 5.83 -10.28
CA GLY A 189 -19.74 6.69 -11.34
C GLY A 189 -19.61 8.20 -11.04
N LYS A 190 -18.93 8.60 -9.98
CA LYS A 190 -18.66 10.00 -9.60
C LYS A 190 -17.45 10.56 -10.36
N ARG A 191 -17.52 10.49 -11.70
CA ARG A 191 -16.38 10.72 -12.59
C ARG A 191 -15.74 12.08 -12.44
N ASP A 192 -16.51 13.16 -12.30
CA ASP A 192 -15.97 14.51 -12.18
C ASP A 192 -15.25 14.70 -10.83
N GLU A 193 -15.74 14.08 -9.78
CA GLU A 193 -15.07 14.06 -8.49
C GLU A 193 -13.77 13.24 -8.55
N ALA A 194 -13.82 12.07 -9.18
CA ALA A 194 -12.63 11.25 -9.42
C ALA A 194 -11.53 12.02 -10.15
N LYS A 195 -11.87 12.72 -11.26
CA LYS A 195 -10.90 13.54 -12.00
C LYS A 195 -10.27 14.63 -11.15
N ARG A 196 -11.02 15.28 -10.26
CA ARG A 196 -10.47 16.30 -9.35
C ARG A 196 -9.40 15.71 -8.42
N TYR A 197 -9.68 14.57 -7.81
CA TYR A 197 -8.71 13.90 -6.94
C TYR A 197 -7.51 13.37 -7.72
N LEU A 198 -7.72 12.74 -8.87
CA LEU A 198 -6.62 12.26 -9.71
C LEU A 198 -5.69 13.38 -10.16
N ALA A 199 -6.25 14.57 -10.47
CA ALA A 199 -5.45 15.75 -10.80
C ALA A 199 -4.59 16.24 -9.61
N MET A 200 -5.07 16.09 -8.36
CA MET A 200 -4.28 16.41 -7.16
C MET A 200 -3.12 15.43 -6.93
N ALA A 201 -3.20 14.24 -7.50
CA ALA A 201 -2.17 13.21 -7.45
C ALA A 201 -1.37 13.11 -8.77
N ALA A 202 -1.40 14.12 -9.62
CA ALA A 202 -0.67 14.14 -10.89
C ALA A 202 0.82 13.86 -10.68
N GLY A 203 1.42 13.02 -11.54
CA GLY A 203 2.77 12.49 -11.38
C GLY A 203 2.84 11.21 -10.54
N ASN A 204 1.74 10.78 -9.92
CA ASN A 204 1.63 9.41 -9.41
C ASN A 204 1.18 8.49 -10.56
N PRO A 205 1.91 7.39 -10.85
CA PRO A 205 1.62 6.56 -12.02
C PRO A 205 0.21 5.97 -12.04
N GLU A 206 -0.32 5.56 -10.89
CA GLU A 206 -1.68 5.03 -10.81
C GLU A 206 -2.73 6.12 -11.09
N ALA A 207 -2.52 7.34 -10.59
CA ALA A 207 -3.41 8.47 -10.85
C ALA A 207 -3.43 8.83 -12.34
N ASP A 208 -2.25 8.91 -12.95
CA ASP A 208 -2.10 9.25 -14.37
C ASP A 208 -2.70 8.15 -15.27
N LEU A 209 -2.52 6.87 -14.92
CA LEU A 209 -3.13 5.75 -15.62
C LEU A 209 -4.66 5.82 -15.59
N LEU A 210 -5.23 6.06 -14.42
CA LEU A 210 -6.69 6.17 -14.23
C LEU A 210 -7.24 7.41 -14.93
N MET A 211 -6.57 8.55 -14.82
CA MET A 211 -6.94 9.77 -15.53
C MET A 211 -6.96 9.55 -17.05
N GLY A 212 -5.91 8.91 -17.59
CA GLY A 212 -5.84 8.55 -19.00
C GLY A 212 -7.01 7.66 -19.44
N LYS A 213 -7.35 6.62 -18.64
CA LYS A 213 -8.50 5.74 -18.92
C LYS A 213 -9.83 6.51 -18.94
N ILE A 214 -10.05 7.43 -18.00
CA ILE A 214 -11.25 8.27 -17.95
C ILE A 214 -11.32 9.20 -19.19
N LEU A 215 -10.26 9.93 -19.46
CA LEU A 215 -10.20 10.87 -20.59
C LEU A 215 -10.35 10.16 -21.92
N TRP A 216 -9.81 8.94 -22.06
CA TRP A 216 -10.00 8.13 -23.26
C TRP A 216 -11.45 7.75 -23.49
N LYS A 217 -12.17 7.32 -22.44
CA LYS A 217 -13.63 7.06 -22.50
C LYS A 217 -14.44 8.32 -22.85
N GLU A 218 -13.98 9.48 -22.46
CA GLU A 218 -14.60 10.78 -22.80
C GLU A 218 -14.28 11.26 -24.23
N GLY A 219 -13.44 10.55 -24.98
CA GLY A 219 -13.00 10.94 -26.32
C GLY A 219 -11.92 12.02 -26.35
N LYS A 220 -11.40 12.45 -25.21
CA LYS A 220 -10.33 13.43 -25.04
C LYS A 220 -8.95 12.79 -25.28
N ARG A 221 -8.70 12.39 -26.55
CA ARG A 221 -7.59 11.49 -26.89
C ARG A 221 -6.21 12.11 -26.63
N LYS A 222 -6.03 13.43 -26.84
CA LYS A 222 -4.74 14.08 -26.62
C LYS A 222 -4.41 14.17 -25.14
N GLU A 223 -5.38 14.58 -24.32
CA GLU A 223 -5.22 14.66 -22.86
C GLU A 223 -5.03 13.27 -22.25
N ALA A 224 -5.73 12.25 -22.75
CA ALA A 224 -5.55 10.87 -22.33
C ALA A 224 -4.14 10.37 -22.65
N LEU A 225 -3.64 10.70 -23.86
CA LEU A 225 -2.27 10.32 -24.26
C LEU A 225 -1.23 10.98 -23.37
N ASP A 226 -1.39 12.27 -23.03
CA ASP A 226 -0.49 12.98 -22.11
C ASP A 226 -0.42 12.31 -20.74
N ALA A 227 -1.57 11.92 -20.18
CA ALA A 227 -1.63 11.20 -18.92
C ALA A 227 -0.95 9.81 -19.01
N TYR A 228 -1.14 9.07 -20.10
CA TYR A 228 -0.47 7.78 -20.30
C TYR A 228 1.05 7.91 -20.49
N VAL A 229 1.53 8.97 -21.14
CA VAL A 229 2.95 9.28 -21.26
C VAL A 229 3.55 9.58 -19.88
N SER A 230 2.85 10.38 -19.05
CA SER A 230 3.25 10.65 -17.67
C SER A 230 3.33 9.36 -16.86
N CYS A 231 2.31 8.51 -16.93
CA CYS A 231 2.33 7.20 -16.28
C CYS A 231 3.53 6.35 -16.72
N ALA A 232 3.78 6.24 -18.02
CA ALA A 232 4.88 5.43 -18.57
C ALA A 232 6.27 5.96 -18.23
N ALA A 233 6.40 7.26 -17.95
CA ALA A 233 7.65 7.86 -17.51
C ALA A 233 8.11 7.29 -16.15
N HIS A 234 7.17 7.00 -15.26
CA HIS A 234 7.44 6.52 -13.89
C HIS A 234 7.15 5.03 -13.70
N MET A 235 6.28 4.44 -14.52
CA MET A 235 5.92 3.02 -14.51
C MET A 235 6.07 2.41 -15.90
N PRO A 236 7.27 1.93 -16.28
CA PRO A 236 7.55 1.46 -17.64
C PRO A 236 6.61 0.36 -18.13
N GLY A 237 6.09 -0.49 -17.23
CA GLY A 237 5.12 -1.55 -17.55
C GLY A 237 3.79 -1.00 -18.09
N ALA A 238 3.39 0.21 -17.74
CA ALA A 238 2.16 0.84 -18.21
C ALA A 238 2.15 1.04 -19.73
N ARG A 239 3.32 1.23 -20.36
CA ARG A 239 3.46 1.34 -21.83
C ARG A 239 2.80 0.15 -22.55
N ALA A 240 3.07 -1.07 -22.08
CA ALA A 240 2.49 -2.28 -22.65
C ALA A 240 1.02 -2.45 -22.26
N GLU A 241 0.66 -2.15 -21.00
CA GLU A 241 -0.71 -2.26 -20.47
C GLU A 241 -1.70 -1.47 -21.31
N VAL A 242 -1.38 -0.22 -21.61
CA VAL A 242 -2.27 0.66 -22.40
C VAL A 242 -2.00 0.63 -23.89
N ARG A 243 -1.05 -0.18 -24.37
CA ARG A 243 -0.60 -0.21 -25.78
C ARG A 243 -0.22 1.19 -26.28
N LEU A 244 0.59 1.90 -25.48
CA LEU A 244 0.91 3.32 -25.68
C LEU A 244 1.46 3.63 -27.07
N ASP A 245 2.29 2.74 -27.63
CA ASP A 245 2.82 2.90 -29.01
C ASP A 245 1.71 3.06 -30.04
N SER A 246 0.69 2.20 -29.96
CA SER A 246 -0.46 2.24 -30.89
C SER A 246 -1.32 3.47 -30.67
N LEU A 247 -1.54 3.88 -29.43
CA LEU A 247 -2.29 5.08 -29.09
C LEU A 247 -1.55 6.35 -29.52
N TYR A 248 -0.21 6.36 -29.36
CA TYR A 248 0.62 7.48 -29.79
C TYR A 248 0.56 7.68 -31.30
N ALA A 249 0.73 6.60 -32.06
CA ALA A 249 0.62 6.63 -33.53
C ALA A 249 -0.78 7.04 -34.01
N LEU A 250 -1.84 6.65 -33.31
CA LEU A 250 -3.22 7.04 -33.63
C LEU A 250 -3.47 8.55 -33.43
N VAL A 251 -2.90 9.12 -32.36
CA VAL A 251 -3.11 10.55 -32.00
C VAL A 251 -2.14 11.45 -32.73
N ASN A 252 -0.92 10.96 -33.03
CA ASN A 252 0.17 11.70 -33.70
C ASN A 252 0.61 10.94 -34.97
N PRO A 253 -0.17 10.94 -36.06
CA PRO A 253 0.17 10.18 -37.26
C PRO A 253 1.54 10.60 -37.84
N GLY A 254 2.43 9.62 -38.04
CA GLY A 254 3.78 9.83 -38.58
C GLY A 254 4.85 10.26 -37.57
N ALA A 255 4.50 10.52 -36.31
CA ALA A 255 5.49 10.78 -35.27
C ALA A 255 6.15 9.45 -34.82
N ASN A 256 7.47 9.52 -34.54
CA ASN A 256 8.29 8.39 -34.08
C ASN A 256 9.15 8.77 -32.86
N ASP A 257 8.74 9.76 -32.09
CA ASP A 257 9.49 10.37 -31.01
C ASP A 257 8.92 10.05 -29.60
N LEU A 258 8.10 8.97 -29.49
CA LEU A 258 7.48 8.58 -28.23
C LEU A 258 8.52 8.36 -27.11
N ASP A 259 9.64 7.68 -27.41
CA ASP A 259 10.69 7.44 -26.41
C ASP A 259 11.31 8.74 -25.91
N LYS A 260 11.52 9.72 -26.80
CA LYS A 260 12.01 11.05 -26.44
C LYS A 260 10.99 11.79 -25.59
N THR A 261 9.71 11.65 -25.92
CA THR A 261 8.60 12.28 -25.17
C THR A 261 8.50 11.73 -23.75
N ILE A 262 8.59 10.40 -23.59
CA ILE A 262 8.59 9.73 -22.27
C ILE A 262 9.82 10.18 -21.46
N MET A 263 11.01 10.21 -22.07
CA MET A 263 12.24 10.61 -21.39
C MET A 263 12.22 12.10 -21.02
N ALA A 264 11.70 12.96 -21.88
CA ALA A 264 11.56 14.40 -21.59
C ALA A 264 10.62 14.64 -20.40
N ARG A 265 9.51 13.89 -20.32
CA ARG A 265 8.58 13.93 -19.18
C ARG A 265 9.29 13.51 -17.89
N ARG A 266 9.98 12.37 -17.89
CA ARG A 266 10.72 11.86 -16.74
C ARG A 266 11.76 12.86 -16.23
N ILE A 267 12.57 13.44 -17.10
CA ILE A 267 13.57 14.44 -16.73
C ILE A 267 12.91 15.70 -16.17
N GLY A 268 11.79 16.13 -16.76
CA GLY A 268 11.03 17.28 -16.27
C GLY A 268 10.47 17.09 -14.87
N ASP A 269 10.00 15.87 -14.55
CA ASP A 269 9.36 15.57 -13.27
C ASP A 269 10.39 15.25 -12.17
N GLU A 270 11.48 14.55 -12.51
CA GLU A 270 12.54 14.16 -11.56
C GLU A 270 13.64 15.24 -11.40
N GLY A 271 13.66 16.22 -12.29
CA GLY A 271 14.71 17.24 -12.35
C GLY A 271 15.96 16.76 -13.11
N PRO A 272 16.97 17.61 -13.21
CA PRO A 272 18.23 17.25 -13.83
C PRO A 272 18.93 16.18 -13.02
N MET A 273 19.73 15.35 -13.71
CA MET A 273 20.56 14.33 -13.06
C MET A 273 21.36 14.98 -11.93
N PRO A 274 21.43 14.35 -10.75
CA PRO A 274 22.21 14.90 -9.65
C PRO A 274 23.66 15.15 -10.08
N GLU A 275 24.14 16.35 -9.89
CA GLU A 275 25.54 16.68 -10.06
C GLU A 275 26.33 16.10 -8.88
N GLY A 276 27.46 15.45 -9.14
CA GLY A 276 28.30 14.95 -8.09
C GLY A 276 29.39 14.00 -8.57
N VAL A 277 30.37 13.82 -7.70
CA VAL A 277 31.44 12.83 -7.88
C VAL A 277 31.12 11.66 -6.97
N PHE A 278 30.94 10.49 -7.55
CA PHE A 278 30.78 9.23 -6.83
C PHE A 278 32.12 8.50 -6.78
N VAL A 279 32.41 7.88 -5.65
CA VAL A 279 33.60 7.08 -5.46
C VAL A 279 33.16 5.63 -5.27
N ASP A 280 33.66 4.70 -6.08
CA ASP A 280 33.38 3.28 -5.91
C ASP A 280 34.15 2.67 -4.73
N LEU A 281 33.92 1.41 -4.45
CA LEU A 281 34.54 0.69 -3.35
C LEU A 281 36.08 0.55 -3.52
N ASP A 282 36.59 0.69 -4.74
CA ASP A 282 38.00 0.67 -5.08
C ASP A 282 38.64 2.07 -5.04
N GLY A 283 37.87 3.09 -4.64
CA GLY A 283 38.34 4.47 -4.52
C GLY A 283 38.39 5.25 -5.83
N LYS A 284 37.81 4.70 -6.93
CA LYS A 284 37.78 5.36 -8.21
C LYS A 284 36.60 6.35 -8.27
N SER A 285 36.93 7.58 -8.70
CA SER A 285 35.97 8.68 -8.80
C SER A 285 35.27 8.70 -10.17
N TYR A 286 33.96 8.88 -10.16
CA TYR A 286 33.12 9.05 -11.34
C TYR A 286 32.35 10.37 -11.24
N ASP A 287 32.58 11.24 -12.20
CA ASP A 287 31.84 12.50 -12.34
C ASP A 287 30.61 12.23 -13.20
N LEU A 288 29.41 12.30 -12.60
CA LEU A 288 28.15 12.01 -13.29
C LEU A 288 27.91 12.98 -14.46
N SER A 289 28.40 14.23 -14.37
CA SER A 289 28.24 15.23 -15.42
C SER A 289 28.97 14.85 -16.73
N LYS A 290 29.95 13.94 -16.66
CA LYS A 290 30.75 13.48 -17.80
C LYS A 290 30.23 12.17 -18.42
N LEU A 291 29.11 11.63 -17.92
CA LEU A 291 28.57 10.36 -18.37
C LEU A 291 27.40 10.54 -19.35
N GLU A 292 27.31 11.66 -20.05
CA GLU A 292 26.30 11.90 -21.07
C GLU A 292 26.26 10.78 -22.12
N GLY A 293 25.06 10.31 -22.43
CA GLY A 293 24.81 9.24 -23.41
C GLY A 293 25.01 7.82 -22.90
N THR A 294 25.39 7.64 -21.63
CA THR A 294 25.57 6.34 -21.00
C THR A 294 24.37 6.01 -20.11
N LYS A 295 23.86 4.77 -20.16
CA LYS A 295 22.85 4.31 -19.20
C LYS A 295 23.53 4.07 -17.86
N ILE A 296 23.16 4.87 -16.84
CA ILE A 296 23.67 4.74 -15.48
C ILE A 296 22.56 4.13 -14.64
N VAL A 297 22.87 3.05 -13.92
CA VAL A 297 21.98 2.45 -12.92
C VAL A 297 22.61 2.66 -11.56
N LEU A 298 22.04 3.55 -10.76
CA LEU A 298 22.45 3.79 -9.38
C LEU A 298 21.60 2.92 -8.47
N TYR A 299 22.23 2.00 -7.74
CA TYR A 299 21.60 1.28 -6.65
C TYR A 299 21.97 1.96 -5.33
N ALA A 300 21.00 2.59 -4.68
CA ALA A 300 21.16 3.02 -3.30
C ALA A 300 20.92 1.81 -2.40
N LEU A 301 21.98 1.24 -1.84
CA LEU A 301 21.88 0.24 -0.79
C LEU A 301 21.82 1.00 0.54
N SER A 302 20.67 0.94 1.22
CA SER A 302 20.62 1.34 2.63
C SER A 302 21.38 0.28 3.44
N PRO A 303 22.38 0.64 4.25
CA PRO A 303 22.95 -0.32 5.19
C PRO A 303 21.82 -0.72 6.16
N THR A 304 21.49 -2.02 6.14
CA THR A 304 20.56 -2.66 7.07
C THR A 304 21.15 -2.73 8.48
#